data_d2f8272cefbe4a70040311febfb59f06
#
_entry.id   d2f8272cefbe4a70040311febfb59f06
#
_cell.length_a   1.000
_cell.length_b   1.000
_cell.length_c   1.000
_cell.angle_alpha   90.00
_cell.angle_beta   90.00
_cell.angle_gamma   90.00
#
_symmetry.space_group_name_H-M   'P 1'
#
loop_
_entity.id
_entity.type
_entity.pdbx_description
1 polymer ?
#
loop_
_entity_poly.entity_id
_entity_poly.type
_entity_poly.pdbx_seq_one_letter_code
_entity_poly.pdbx_strand_id
1 'polypeptide(L)'
;YGGTFAHKDIAFKFASWISVEFELYIVKEFQRLKEQEQAQLGWSAKRELSKINYHIHTDAIKQHLIPQEITSQQTSMIYASEADVLNVAMFGMTALEWRDTHPDLKGNIRDYASINELICLSNMENLNAVFINEGLTQKDRLIKLNQIAIQQMSILENIKNK
;
A
#
# COMPACT_ATOMS: atom_id res chain seq x y z
N TYR A 1 15.66 45.85 -31.79
CA TYR A 1 15.62 45.46 -30.39
C TYR A 1 16.66 44.37 -30.15
N GLY A 2 17.79 44.73 -29.51
CA GLY A 2 18.81 43.79 -29.11
C GLY A 2 18.49 43.25 -27.71
N GLY A 3 18.49 41.93 -27.54
CA GLY A 3 18.37 41.25 -26.26
C GLY A 3 19.60 40.40 -26.00
N THR A 4 19.99 40.25 -24.75
CA THR A 4 21.03 39.31 -24.35
C THR A 4 20.39 37.94 -24.09
N PHE A 5 20.82 36.92 -24.82
CA PHE A 5 20.36 35.53 -24.62
C PHE A 5 21.43 34.79 -23.85
N ALA A 6 21.02 34.05 -22.79
CA ALA A 6 21.89 33.20 -22.00
C ALA A 6 21.27 31.80 -21.83
N HIS A 7 22.11 30.78 -21.63
CA HIS A 7 21.63 29.47 -21.25
C HIS A 7 20.87 29.58 -19.93
N LYS A 8 19.79 28.80 -19.78
CA LYS A 8 18.90 28.86 -18.60
C LYS A 8 19.68 28.80 -17.28
N ASP A 9 20.69 27.95 -17.17
CA ASP A 9 21.45 27.76 -15.93
C ASP A 9 22.30 29.01 -15.59
N ILE A 10 22.79 29.69 -16.60
CA ILE A 10 23.51 30.96 -16.44
C ILE A 10 22.53 32.06 -16.01
N ALA A 11 21.34 32.11 -16.60
CA ALA A 11 20.30 33.07 -16.25
C ALA A 11 19.82 32.85 -14.77
N PHE A 12 19.61 31.61 -14.32
CA PHE A 12 19.29 31.30 -12.95
C PHE A 12 20.42 31.69 -11.99
N LYS A 13 21.67 31.38 -12.31
CA LYS A 13 22.83 31.76 -11.49
C LYS A 13 22.98 33.27 -11.37
N PHE A 14 22.76 33.99 -12.46
CA PHE A 14 22.80 35.45 -12.49
C PHE A 14 21.68 36.05 -11.60
N ALA A 15 20.45 35.52 -11.71
CA ALA A 15 19.33 35.98 -10.91
C ALA A 15 19.56 35.73 -9.40
N SER A 16 20.12 34.56 -9.00
CA SER A 16 20.51 34.27 -7.64
C SER A 16 21.60 35.22 -7.10
N TRP A 17 22.49 35.68 -7.95
CA TRP A 17 23.53 36.63 -7.57
C TRP A 17 22.99 38.05 -7.36
N ILE A 18 21.92 38.44 -8.09
CA ILE A 18 21.33 39.79 -7.97
C ILE A 18 20.31 39.85 -6.80
N SER A 19 19.57 38.79 -6.53
CA SER A 19 18.48 38.81 -5.57
C SER A 19 18.61 37.65 -4.58
N VAL A 20 18.78 38.00 -3.30
CA VAL A 20 18.79 37.06 -2.17
C VAL A 20 17.43 36.37 -2.03
N GLU A 21 16.34 37.10 -2.28
CA GLU A 21 14.98 36.55 -2.25
C GLU A 21 14.80 35.47 -3.32
N PHE A 22 15.36 35.69 -4.51
CA PHE A 22 15.34 34.69 -5.58
C PHE A 22 16.18 33.45 -5.23
N GLU A 23 17.34 33.62 -4.62
CA GLU A 23 18.17 32.51 -4.15
C GLU A 23 17.42 31.67 -3.09
N LEU A 24 16.82 32.32 -2.10
CA LEU A 24 16.00 31.65 -1.10
C LEU A 24 14.78 30.93 -1.67
N TYR A 25 14.14 31.51 -2.68
CA TYR A 25 13.04 30.87 -3.40
C TYR A 25 13.51 29.59 -4.09
N ILE A 26 14.64 29.62 -4.81
CA ILE A 26 15.20 28.44 -5.49
C ILE A 26 15.54 27.34 -4.50
N VAL A 27 16.15 27.67 -3.35
CA VAL A 27 16.48 26.69 -2.30
C VAL A 27 15.22 26.04 -1.75
N LYS A 28 14.20 26.83 -1.41
CA LYS A 28 12.91 26.31 -0.91
C LYS A 28 12.21 25.41 -1.93
N GLU A 29 12.19 25.83 -3.19
CA GLU A 29 11.56 25.06 -4.27
C GLU A 29 12.30 23.75 -4.53
N PHE A 30 13.64 23.76 -4.48
CA PHE A 30 14.43 22.54 -4.55
C PHE A 30 14.14 21.57 -3.40
N GLN A 31 14.04 22.06 -2.16
CA GLN A 31 13.67 21.24 -1.00
C GLN A 31 12.28 20.62 -1.17
N ARG A 32 11.29 21.43 -1.56
CA ARG A 32 9.92 20.99 -1.83
C ARG A 32 9.87 19.90 -2.91
N LEU A 33 10.60 20.07 -4.00
CA LEU A 33 10.66 19.08 -5.10
C LEU A 33 11.33 17.78 -4.65
N LYS A 34 12.39 17.86 -3.84
CA LYS A 34 13.06 16.68 -3.26
C LYS A 34 12.16 15.90 -2.32
N GLU A 35 11.41 16.59 -1.48
CA GLU A 35 10.42 15.94 -0.59
C GLU A 35 9.32 15.26 -1.38
N GLN A 36 8.82 15.88 -2.43
CA GLN A 36 7.82 15.29 -3.33
C GLN A 36 8.38 14.06 -4.08
N GLU A 37 9.59 14.15 -4.62
CA GLU A 37 10.26 13.03 -5.30
C GLU A 37 10.42 11.83 -4.35
N GLN A 38 10.89 12.05 -3.12
CA GLN A 38 11.02 11.00 -2.11
C GLN A 38 9.68 10.37 -1.73
N ALA A 39 8.63 11.19 -1.58
CA ALA A 39 7.29 10.70 -1.32
C ALA A 39 6.77 9.84 -2.49
N GLN A 40 6.94 10.27 -3.73
CA GLN A 40 6.51 9.52 -4.92
C GLN A 40 7.27 8.20 -5.07
N LEU A 41 8.59 8.18 -4.85
CA LEU A 41 9.39 6.95 -4.89
C LEU A 41 8.94 5.96 -3.81
N GLY A 42 8.67 6.43 -2.59
CA GLY A 42 8.13 5.62 -1.51
C GLY A 42 6.76 5.00 -1.85
N TRP A 43 5.87 5.77 -2.45
CA TRP A 43 4.56 5.29 -2.91
C TRP A 43 4.67 4.27 -4.04
N SER A 44 5.55 4.51 -5.01
CA SER A 44 5.77 3.60 -6.14
C SER A 44 6.29 2.24 -5.68
N ALA A 45 7.31 2.21 -4.81
CA ALA A 45 7.86 0.98 -4.26
C ALA A 45 6.82 0.20 -3.44
N LYS A 46 6.03 0.88 -2.59
CA LYS A 46 4.97 0.25 -1.80
C LYS A 46 3.87 -0.35 -2.69
N ARG A 47 3.48 0.35 -3.75
CA ARG A 47 2.48 -0.15 -4.71
C ARG A 47 2.96 -1.40 -5.43
N GLU A 48 4.22 -1.44 -5.86
CA GLU A 48 4.78 -2.62 -6.53
C GLU A 48 4.91 -3.81 -5.57
N LEU A 49 5.35 -3.60 -4.33
CA LEU A 49 5.38 -4.65 -3.31
C LEU A 49 3.99 -5.21 -3.02
N SER A 50 3.00 -4.36 -2.82
CA SER A 50 1.61 -4.80 -2.59
C SER A 50 1.07 -5.57 -3.78
N LYS A 51 1.37 -5.15 -5.00
CA LYS A 51 0.97 -5.85 -6.22
C LYS A 51 1.61 -7.24 -6.32
N ILE A 52 2.90 -7.36 -6.02
CA ILE A 52 3.63 -8.64 -6.03
C ILE A 52 3.04 -9.57 -4.95
N ASN A 53 2.83 -9.09 -3.73
CA ASN A 53 2.28 -9.89 -2.64
C ASN A 53 0.84 -10.35 -2.95
N TYR A 54 0.03 -9.47 -3.54
CA TYR A 54 -1.30 -9.83 -4.02
C TYR A 54 -1.24 -10.96 -5.07
N HIS A 55 -0.29 -10.91 -6.02
CA HIS A 55 -0.13 -11.98 -7.00
C HIS A 55 0.31 -13.30 -6.36
N ILE A 56 1.28 -13.27 -5.43
CA ILE A 56 1.72 -14.45 -4.68
C ILE A 56 0.54 -15.08 -3.95
N HIS A 57 -0.26 -14.26 -3.26
CA HIS A 57 -1.42 -14.72 -2.52
C HIS A 57 -2.51 -15.32 -3.43
N THR A 58 -2.87 -14.62 -4.50
CA THR A 58 -3.89 -15.10 -5.45
C THR A 58 -3.45 -16.36 -6.20
N ASP A 59 -2.15 -16.52 -6.47
CA ASP A 59 -1.61 -17.72 -7.09
C ASP A 59 -1.70 -18.92 -6.13
N ALA A 60 -1.35 -18.74 -4.85
CA ALA A 60 -1.52 -19.79 -3.83
C ALA A 60 -2.99 -20.22 -3.69
N ILE A 61 -3.95 -19.28 -3.69
CA ILE A 61 -5.38 -19.59 -3.69
C ILE A 61 -5.74 -20.42 -4.92
N LYS A 62 -5.28 -19.98 -6.10
CA LYS A 62 -5.56 -20.68 -7.36
C LYS A 62 -5.05 -22.11 -7.37
N GLN A 63 -3.85 -22.34 -6.87
CA GLN A 63 -3.20 -23.65 -6.92
C GLN A 63 -3.74 -24.63 -5.87
N HIS A 64 -4.13 -24.15 -4.69
CA HIS A 64 -4.41 -25.01 -3.55
C HIS A 64 -5.86 -24.99 -3.09
N LEU A 65 -6.63 -23.94 -3.35
CA LEU A 65 -7.99 -23.77 -2.85
C LEU A 65 -9.07 -23.83 -3.93
N ILE A 66 -8.71 -23.68 -5.21
CA ILE A 66 -9.68 -23.71 -6.31
C ILE A 66 -9.71 -25.10 -6.93
N PRO A 67 -10.83 -25.86 -6.81
CA PRO A 67 -11.02 -27.13 -7.52
C PRO A 67 -11.05 -26.92 -9.04
N GLN A 68 -10.61 -27.94 -9.81
CA GLN A 68 -10.54 -27.85 -11.27
C GLN A 68 -11.91 -27.76 -11.95
N GLU A 69 -12.97 -28.28 -11.32
CA GLU A 69 -14.32 -28.39 -11.90
C GLU A 69 -15.33 -27.48 -11.17
N ILE A 70 -15.12 -26.16 -11.23
CA ILE A 70 -16.08 -25.20 -10.66
C ILE A 70 -16.38 -24.06 -11.63
N THR A 71 -17.52 -23.39 -11.42
CA THR A 71 -17.95 -22.24 -12.22
C THR A 71 -17.14 -20.98 -11.89
N SER A 72 -17.10 -20.01 -12.82
CA SER A 72 -16.46 -18.71 -12.58
C SER A 72 -17.06 -17.97 -11.38
N GLN A 73 -18.35 -18.15 -11.10
CA GLN A 73 -19.01 -17.56 -9.94
C GLN A 73 -18.51 -18.17 -8.64
N GLN A 74 -18.38 -19.49 -8.55
CA GLN A 74 -17.80 -20.17 -7.39
C GLN A 74 -16.34 -19.79 -7.17
N THR A 75 -15.56 -19.70 -8.23
CA THR A 75 -14.17 -19.20 -8.18
C THR A 75 -14.13 -17.80 -7.58
N SER A 76 -14.98 -16.87 -8.00
CA SER A 76 -15.05 -15.52 -7.47
C SER A 76 -15.42 -15.49 -5.98
N MET A 77 -16.31 -16.40 -5.54
CA MET A 77 -16.67 -16.52 -4.11
C MET A 77 -15.50 -16.98 -3.25
N ILE A 78 -14.67 -17.91 -3.75
CA ILE A 78 -13.46 -18.36 -3.03
C ILE A 78 -12.48 -17.19 -2.88
N TYR A 79 -12.20 -16.46 -3.95
CA TYR A 79 -11.31 -15.28 -3.86
C TYR A 79 -11.86 -14.21 -2.89
N ALA A 80 -13.16 -13.95 -2.90
CA ALA A 80 -13.79 -13.00 -1.98
C ALA A 80 -13.67 -13.47 -0.52
N SER A 81 -13.94 -14.75 -0.25
CA SER A 81 -13.79 -15.34 1.07
C SER A 81 -12.35 -15.27 1.58
N GLU A 82 -11.37 -15.55 0.72
CA GLU A 82 -9.96 -15.47 1.09
C GLU A 82 -9.49 -14.01 1.30
N ALA A 83 -10.02 -13.05 0.57
CA ALA A 83 -9.80 -11.64 0.83
C ALA A 83 -10.39 -11.19 2.18
N ASP A 84 -11.54 -11.74 2.54
CA ASP A 84 -12.19 -11.45 3.83
C ASP A 84 -11.45 -12.08 5.02
N VAL A 85 -10.74 -13.19 4.86
CA VAL A 85 -9.82 -13.70 5.92
C VAL A 85 -8.81 -12.63 6.31
N LEU A 86 -8.22 -11.95 5.35
CA LEU A 86 -7.26 -10.87 5.59
C LEU A 86 -7.93 -9.64 6.20
N ASN A 87 -9.10 -9.25 5.66
CA ASN A 87 -9.85 -8.11 6.18
C ASN A 87 -10.28 -8.32 7.64
N VAL A 88 -10.82 -9.50 7.96
CA VAL A 88 -11.23 -9.82 9.33
C VAL A 88 -10.02 -9.91 10.26
N ALA A 89 -8.91 -10.51 9.80
CA ALA A 89 -7.70 -10.61 10.61
C ALA A 89 -7.10 -9.24 10.95
N MET A 90 -7.18 -8.26 10.02
CA MET A 90 -6.59 -6.93 10.17
C MET A 90 -7.54 -5.91 10.78
N PHE A 91 -8.79 -5.87 10.30
CA PHE A 91 -9.76 -4.81 10.59
C PHE A 91 -10.95 -5.30 11.45
N GLY A 92 -11.05 -6.60 11.71
CA GLY A 92 -12.13 -7.19 12.49
C GLY A 92 -13.47 -7.31 11.77
N MET A 93 -13.54 -7.03 10.45
CA MET A 93 -14.77 -7.06 9.66
C MET A 93 -14.52 -7.47 8.21
N THR A 94 -15.55 -8.00 7.55
CA THR A 94 -15.54 -8.35 6.13
C THR A 94 -15.73 -7.11 5.25
N ALA A 95 -15.47 -7.24 3.95
CA ALA A 95 -15.73 -6.18 2.99
C ALA A 95 -17.22 -5.81 2.89
N LEU A 96 -18.12 -6.76 3.13
CA LEU A 96 -19.57 -6.52 3.15
C LEU A 96 -19.98 -5.72 4.39
N GLU A 97 -19.58 -6.16 5.58
CA GLU A 97 -19.86 -5.47 6.84
C GLU A 97 -19.33 -4.04 6.83
N TRP A 98 -18.16 -3.81 6.25
CA TRP A 98 -17.62 -2.46 6.11
C TRP A 98 -18.51 -1.57 5.21
N ARG A 99 -18.96 -2.08 4.07
CA ARG A 99 -19.87 -1.34 3.16
C ARG A 99 -21.20 -1.01 3.80
N ASP A 100 -21.77 -1.96 4.55
CA ASP A 100 -23.04 -1.77 5.23
C ASP A 100 -22.96 -0.72 6.34
N THR A 101 -21.80 -0.63 7.01
CA THR A 101 -21.55 0.36 8.06
C THR A 101 -21.08 1.73 7.53
N HIS A 102 -20.64 1.81 6.26
CA HIS A 102 -20.14 3.03 5.62
C HIS A 102 -20.80 3.28 4.25
N PRO A 103 -22.14 3.42 4.18
CA PRO A 103 -22.86 3.51 2.90
C PRO A 103 -22.50 4.76 2.07
N ASP A 104 -22.04 5.82 2.72
CA ASP A 104 -21.68 7.09 2.08
C ASP A 104 -20.23 7.10 1.51
N LEU A 105 -19.42 6.10 1.84
CA LEU A 105 -18.04 6.02 1.39
C LEU A 105 -17.94 5.18 0.11
N LYS A 106 -17.14 5.68 -0.86
CA LYS A 106 -16.85 4.95 -2.11
C LYS A 106 -15.59 4.12 -1.95
N GLY A 107 -15.55 2.95 -2.59
CA GLY A 107 -14.37 2.08 -2.56
C GLY A 107 -14.51 0.93 -1.58
N ASN A 108 -13.42 0.59 -0.89
CA ASN A 108 -13.35 -0.53 0.04
C ASN A 108 -12.53 -0.15 1.29
N ILE A 109 -12.55 -1.01 2.32
CA ILE A 109 -11.88 -0.78 3.59
C ILE A 109 -10.38 -0.43 3.45
N ARG A 110 -9.70 -1.01 2.46
CA ARG A 110 -8.26 -0.79 2.21
C ARG A 110 -7.95 0.60 1.67
N ASP A 111 -8.92 1.25 1.03
CA ASP A 111 -8.76 2.62 0.51
C ASP A 111 -8.69 3.65 1.65
N TYR A 112 -9.20 3.29 2.83
CA TYR A 112 -9.21 4.11 4.04
C TYR A 112 -8.20 3.67 5.09
N ALA A 113 -7.43 2.62 4.80
CA ALA A 113 -6.42 2.10 5.71
C ALA A 113 -5.20 3.02 5.80
N SER A 114 -4.63 3.14 6.98
CA SER A 114 -3.37 3.84 7.21
C SER A 114 -2.19 3.13 6.52
N ILE A 115 -1.07 3.85 6.37
CA ILE A 115 0.15 3.28 5.79
C ILE A 115 0.64 2.06 6.58
N ASN A 116 0.56 2.10 7.91
CA ASN A 116 0.97 0.98 8.76
C ASN A 116 0.08 -0.25 8.55
N GLU A 117 -1.23 -0.05 8.45
CA GLU A 117 -2.18 -1.11 8.13
C GLU A 117 -1.94 -1.72 6.76
N LEU A 118 -1.65 -0.90 5.74
CA LEU A 118 -1.33 -1.39 4.40
C LEU A 118 -0.01 -2.18 4.35
N ILE A 119 1.01 -1.76 5.11
CA ILE A 119 2.27 -2.51 5.26
C ILE A 119 1.99 -3.86 5.93
N CYS A 120 1.24 -3.87 7.04
CA CYS A 120 0.87 -5.09 7.74
C CYS A 120 0.07 -6.03 6.83
N LEU A 121 -0.93 -5.52 6.13
CA LEU A 121 -1.76 -6.28 5.20
C LEU A 121 -0.93 -6.93 4.08
N SER A 122 0.02 -6.20 3.51
CA SER A 122 0.93 -6.70 2.48
C SER A 122 1.80 -7.87 2.99
N ASN A 123 2.29 -7.80 4.23
CA ASN A 123 3.00 -8.90 4.88
C ASN A 123 2.07 -10.09 5.13
N MET A 124 0.84 -9.83 5.56
CA MET A 124 -0.15 -10.88 5.81
C MET A 124 -0.55 -11.62 4.53
N GLU A 125 -0.65 -10.94 3.38
CA GLU A 125 -0.91 -11.57 2.07
C GLU A 125 0.16 -12.61 1.75
N ASN A 126 1.43 -12.27 1.95
CA ASN A 126 2.54 -13.21 1.73
C ASN A 126 2.53 -14.39 2.71
N LEU A 127 2.31 -14.12 4.00
CA LEU A 127 2.24 -15.17 5.02
C LEU A 127 1.02 -16.09 4.81
N ASN A 128 -0.13 -15.54 4.39
CA ASN A 128 -1.30 -16.35 4.07
C ASN A 128 -1.03 -17.29 2.89
N ALA A 129 -0.29 -16.84 1.88
CA ALA A 129 0.13 -17.73 0.79
C ALA A 129 0.96 -18.92 1.29
N VAL A 130 1.90 -18.68 2.21
CA VAL A 130 2.68 -19.75 2.86
C VAL A 130 1.76 -20.70 3.63
N PHE A 131 0.85 -20.20 4.43
CA PHE A 131 -0.08 -21.01 5.21
C PHE A 131 -1.05 -21.83 4.34
N ILE A 132 -1.46 -21.29 3.19
CA ILE A 132 -2.24 -22.03 2.18
C ILE A 132 -1.41 -23.20 1.63
N ASN A 133 -0.15 -22.96 1.26
CA ASN A 133 0.76 -23.98 0.73
C ASN A 133 1.05 -25.08 1.77
N GLU A 134 1.08 -24.72 3.05
CA GLU A 134 1.20 -25.68 4.17
C GLU A 134 -0.09 -26.45 4.46
N GLY A 135 -1.20 -26.12 3.79
CA GLY A 135 -2.49 -26.79 3.95
C GLY A 135 -3.25 -26.43 5.24
N LEU A 136 -2.94 -25.27 5.86
CA LEU A 136 -3.68 -24.81 7.04
C LEU A 136 -5.14 -24.50 6.69
N THR A 137 -6.04 -24.85 7.61
CA THR A 137 -7.46 -24.51 7.45
C THR A 137 -7.68 -23.00 7.48
N GLN A 138 -8.75 -22.52 6.84
CA GLN A 138 -9.10 -21.09 6.84
C GLN A 138 -9.20 -20.52 8.26
N LYS A 139 -9.78 -21.30 9.18
CA LYS A 139 -9.92 -20.93 10.61
C LYS A 139 -8.54 -20.75 11.27
N ASP A 140 -7.63 -21.69 11.07
CA ASP A 140 -6.30 -21.62 11.67
C ASP A 140 -5.48 -20.47 11.07
N ARG A 141 -5.62 -20.23 9.77
CA ARG A 141 -5.00 -19.10 9.10
C ARG A 141 -5.50 -17.77 9.66
N LEU A 142 -6.82 -17.61 9.83
CA LEU A 142 -7.41 -16.41 10.41
C LEU A 142 -6.83 -16.10 11.80
N ILE A 143 -6.76 -17.10 12.68
CA ILE A 143 -6.23 -16.94 14.05
C ILE A 143 -4.76 -16.49 13.99
N LYS A 144 -3.93 -17.18 13.21
CA LYS A 144 -2.50 -16.84 13.08
C LYS A 144 -2.30 -15.45 12.50
N LEU A 145 -3.02 -15.09 11.44
CA LEU A 145 -2.94 -13.80 10.80
C LEU A 145 -3.37 -12.66 11.72
N ASN A 146 -4.41 -12.86 12.52
CA ASN A 146 -4.83 -11.86 13.51
C ASN A 146 -3.76 -11.63 14.59
N GLN A 147 -3.13 -12.69 15.10
CA GLN A 147 -2.01 -12.58 16.05
C GLN A 147 -0.83 -11.81 15.44
N ILE A 148 -0.50 -12.09 14.18
CA ILE A 148 0.56 -11.39 13.43
C ILE A 148 0.19 -9.92 13.23
N ALA A 149 -1.05 -9.61 12.86
CA ALA A 149 -1.53 -8.25 12.70
C ALA A 149 -1.36 -7.44 13.98
N ILE A 150 -1.79 -7.96 15.12
CA ILE A 150 -1.65 -7.31 16.44
C ILE A 150 -0.17 -7.04 16.75
N GLN A 151 0.69 -8.04 16.56
CA GLN A 151 2.12 -7.90 16.83
C GLN A 151 2.79 -6.87 15.92
N GLN A 152 2.54 -6.93 14.61
CA GLN A 152 3.14 -6.01 13.64
C GLN A 152 2.65 -4.58 13.83
N MET A 153 1.36 -4.38 14.07
CA MET A 153 0.81 -3.05 14.34
C MET A 153 1.41 -2.42 15.58
N SER A 154 1.56 -3.19 16.67
CA SER A 154 2.24 -2.72 17.88
C SER A 154 3.67 -2.23 17.61
N ILE A 155 4.43 -2.93 16.76
CA ILE A 155 5.79 -2.52 16.38
C ILE A 155 5.78 -1.26 15.51
N LEU A 156 4.90 -1.22 14.49
CA LEU A 156 4.82 -0.10 13.54
C LEU A 156 4.36 1.21 14.19
N GLU A 157 3.48 1.13 15.20
CA GLU A 157 3.06 2.30 15.98
C GLU A 157 4.18 2.82 16.89
N ASN A 158 4.98 1.94 17.48
CA ASN A 158 6.12 2.32 18.32
C ASN A 158 7.27 2.96 17.52
N ILE A 159 7.44 2.64 16.23
CA ILE A 159 8.44 3.27 15.37
C ILE A 159 8.08 4.73 15.09
N LYS A 160 6.79 5.06 15.00
CA LYS A 160 6.31 6.41 14.72
C LYS A 160 6.47 7.38 15.90
N ASN A 161 6.63 6.85 17.11
CA ASN A 161 6.76 7.62 18.35
C ASN A 161 8.22 7.84 18.81
N LYS A 162 9.19 7.44 18.00
CA LYS A 162 10.62 7.71 18.17
C LYS A 162 11.12 8.71 17.14
#